data_172f6dfdad160663896d31c7b8c61cb4
#
_entry.id   172f6dfdad160663896d31c7b8c61cb4
#
_cell.length_a   1.000
_cell.length_b   1.000
_cell.length_c   1.000
_cell.angle_alpha   90.00
_cell.angle_beta   90.00
_cell.angle_gamma   90.00
#
_symmetry.space_group_name_H-M   'P 1'
#
loop_
_entity.id
_entity.type
_entity.pdbx_description
1 polymer ?
#
loop_
_entity_poly.entity_id
_entity_poly.type
_entity_poly.pdbx_seq_one_letter_code
_entity_poly.pdbx_strand_id
1 'polypeptide(L)'
;MKPLIPKKKHGPEHEIQEDIIKFLRYRGWFVKPTHGNMYQSGFPDLFTTHYTYGHRWVEVKDPNRTGDPFTHAQREIFPLLCANGSGVWVMVGATEKEYEKLFKKYNWWQYTGVNR
;
A
#
# COMPACT_ATOMS: atom_id res chain seq x y z
N MET A 1 -8.34 -10.90 -35.33
CA MET A 1 -9.03 -10.81 -34.10
C MET A 1 -8.05 -10.87 -32.93
N LYS A 2 -8.29 -10.05 -32.01
CA LYS A 2 -7.48 -10.01 -30.86
C LYS A 2 -7.62 -11.26 -30.01
N PRO A 3 -6.53 -11.93 -29.68
CA PRO A 3 -6.65 -13.08 -28.82
C PRO A 3 -7.28 -12.66 -27.49
N LEU A 4 -8.15 -13.48 -27.06
CA LEU A 4 -8.77 -13.27 -25.78
C LEU A 4 -7.80 -13.77 -24.73
N ILE A 5 -6.82 -12.95 -24.46
CA ILE A 5 -6.03 -13.19 -23.29
C ILE A 5 -6.96 -12.85 -22.14
N PRO A 6 -7.30 -13.81 -21.31
CA PRO A 6 -8.16 -13.50 -20.17
C PRO A 6 -7.46 -12.40 -19.42
N LYS A 7 -8.12 -11.28 -19.34
CA LYS A 7 -7.63 -10.25 -18.48
C LYS A 7 -7.49 -10.88 -17.10
N LYS A 8 -6.30 -10.79 -16.56
CA LYS A 8 -6.15 -11.07 -15.17
C LYS A 8 -7.24 -10.32 -14.45
N LYS A 9 -8.08 -11.04 -13.77
CA LYS A 9 -9.03 -10.38 -12.92
C LYS A 9 -8.26 -9.76 -11.79
N HIS A 10 -8.26 -8.47 -11.81
CA HIS A 10 -7.72 -7.75 -10.67
C HIS A 10 -8.81 -7.73 -9.62
N GLY A 11 -8.46 -8.06 -8.40
CA GLY A 11 -9.41 -8.00 -7.32
C GLY A 11 -9.70 -6.56 -6.93
N PRO A 12 -10.64 -6.37 -6.00
CA PRO A 12 -10.99 -5.04 -5.51
C PRO A 12 -9.78 -4.26 -4.99
N GLU A 13 -8.80 -4.95 -4.43
CA GLU A 13 -7.60 -4.29 -3.92
C GLU A 13 -6.83 -3.61 -5.03
N HIS A 14 -6.81 -4.19 -6.23
CA HIS A 14 -6.13 -3.57 -7.36
C HIS A 14 -6.83 -2.26 -7.77
N GLU A 15 -8.15 -2.26 -7.79
CA GLU A 15 -8.90 -1.06 -8.14
C GLU A 15 -8.70 0.03 -7.10
N ILE A 16 -8.68 -0.36 -5.85
CA ILE A 16 -8.39 0.57 -4.76
C ILE A 16 -7.00 1.16 -4.94
N GLN A 17 -6.03 0.33 -5.31
CA GLN A 17 -4.67 0.80 -5.54
C GLN A 17 -4.62 1.82 -6.67
N GLU A 18 -5.32 1.57 -7.79
CA GLU A 18 -5.37 2.50 -8.90
C GLU A 18 -5.98 3.84 -8.47
N ASP A 19 -7.04 3.78 -7.70
CA ASP A 19 -7.70 4.99 -7.21
C ASP A 19 -6.77 5.77 -6.28
N ILE A 20 -6.05 5.08 -5.41
CA ILE A 20 -5.12 5.73 -4.50
C ILE A 20 -3.99 6.39 -5.28
N ILE A 21 -3.47 5.73 -6.30
CA ILE A 21 -2.40 6.29 -7.13
C ILE A 21 -2.87 7.62 -7.74
N LYS A 22 -4.05 7.62 -8.34
CA LYS A 22 -4.59 8.85 -8.95
C LYS A 22 -4.82 9.92 -7.90
N PHE A 23 -5.38 9.54 -6.78
CA PHE A 23 -5.70 10.44 -5.68
C PHE A 23 -4.44 11.15 -5.19
N LEU A 24 -3.37 10.39 -4.97
CA LEU A 24 -2.11 10.95 -4.47
C LEU A 24 -1.42 11.80 -5.53
N ARG A 25 -1.38 11.33 -6.77
CA ARG A 25 -0.75 12.09 -7.86
C ARG A 25 -1.44 13.44 -8.05
N TYR A 26 -2.74 13.47 -7.93
CA TYR A 26 -3.49 14.72 -8.03
C TYR A 26 -3.06 15.71 -6.94
N ARG A 27 -2.60 15.20 -5.81
CA ARG A 27 -2.17 16.03 -4.68
C ARG A 27 -0.68 16.28 -4.64
N GLY A 28 0.00 15.99 -5.75
CA GLY A 28 1.40 16.36 -5.88
C GLY A 28 2.38 15.30 -5.40
N TRP A 29 1.92 14.08 -5.12
CA TRP A 29 2.81 13.01 -4.72
C TRP A 29 3.41 12.32 -5.93
N PHE A 30 4.69 11.99 -5.83
CA PHE A 30 5.29 11.03 -6.74
C PHE A 30 4.90 9.65 -6.23
N VAL A 31 4.33 8.83 -7.11
CA VAL A 31 3.86 7.49 -6.73
C VAL A 31 4.37 6.48 -7.75
N LYS A 32 5.01 5.45 -7.25
CA LYS A 32 5.49 4.37 -8.11
C LYS A 32 5.03 3.04 -7.51
N PRO A 33 4.21 2.27 -8.22
CA PRO A 33 3.84 0.94 -7.73
C PRO A 33 5.07 0.05 -7.68
N THR A 34 5.14 -0.77 -6.65
CA THR A 34 6.15 -1.81 -6.58
C THR A 34 5.48 -3.06 -7.09
N HIS A 35 5.87 -3.51 -8.25
CA HIS A 35 5.29 -4.74 -8.76
C HIS A 35 6.04 -5.92 -8.19
N GLY A 36 5.28 -6.94 -7.84
CA GLY A 36 5.84 -8.11 -7.23
C GLY A 36 6.68 -8.90 -8.19
N ASN A 37 7.95 -8.63 -8.24
CA ASN A 37 8.87 -9.63 -8.68
C ASN A 37 9.51 -10.24 -7.42
N MET A 38 10.28 -11.30 -7.61
CA MET A 38 10.82 -12.02 -6.46
C MET A 38 11.72 -11.17 -5.57
N TYR A 39 12.32 -10.13 -6.14
CA TYR A 39 13.24 -9.27 -5.38
C TYR A 39 12.51 -8.21 -4.57
N GLN A 40 11.24 -8.02 -4.84
CA GLN A 40 10.42 -7.03 -4.14
C GLN A 40 9.34 -7.67 -3.28
N SER A 41 9.42 -8.97 -3.11
CA SER A 41 8.46 -9.68 -2.28
C SER A 41 8.45 -9.12 -0.86
N GLY A 42 7.26 -8.83 -0.37
CA GLY A 42 7.11 -8.31 0.98
C GLY A 42 7.22 -6.80 1.10
N PHE A 43 7.54 -6.10 0.02
CA PHE A 43 7.55 -4.64 0.06
C PHE A 43 6.12 -4.12 0.00
N PRO A 44 5.88 -2.91 0.52
CA PRO A 44 4.56 -2.28 0.37
C PRO A 44 4.22 -2.03 -1.09
N ASP A 45 2.94 -1.89 -1.38
CA ASP A 45 2.44 -1.76 -2.75
C ASP A 45 2.94 -0.54 -3.48
N LEU A 46 3.12 0.58 -2.78
CA LEU A 46 3.44 1.85 -3.42
C LEU A 46 4.62 2.52 -2.74
N PHE A 47 5.55 2.97 -3.57
CA PHE A 47 6.55 3.93 -3.13
C PHE A 47 5.95 5.31 -3.36
N THR A 48 5.87 6.14 -2.32
CA THR A 48 5.33 7.49 -2.45
C THR A 48 6.25 8.50 -1.80
N THR A 49 6.35 9.69 -2.39
CA THR A 49 7.09 10.76 -1.77
C THR A 49 6.53 12.09 -2.22
N HIS A 50 6.62 13.09 -1.35
CA HIS A 50 6.13 14.43 -1.60
C HIS A 50 7.19 15.42 -1.19
N TYR A 51 7.41 16.47 -1.99
CA TYR A 51 8.51 17.39 -1.71
C TYR A 51 8.36 18.11 -0.36
N THR A 52 7.15 18.23 0.15
CA THR A 52 6.92 18.85 1.45
C THR A 52 6.89 17.82 2.58
N TYR A 53 6.24 16.67 2.34
CA TYR A 53 5.94 15.72 3.42
C TYR A 53 6.92 14.55 3.48
N GLY A 54 7.71 14.34 2.43
CA GLY A 54 8.69 13.28 2.42
C GLY A 54 8.11 11.94 2.00
N HIS A 55 8.84 10.90 2.34
CA HIS A 55 8.57 9.55 1.86
C HIS A 55 7.56 8.82 2.75
N ARG A 56 6.67 8.08 2.10
CA ARG A 56 5.73 7.18 2.78
C ARG A 56 5.60 5.90 1.97
N TRP A 57 5.91 4.76 2.57
CA TRP A 57 5.55 3.49 1.99
C TRP A 57 4.08 3.26 2.23
N VAL A 58 3.33 2.95 1.17
CA VAL A 58 1.89 2.77 1.28
C VAL A 58 1.52 1.35 0.90
N GLU A 59 0.84 0.67 1.80
CA GLU A 59 0.28 -0.64 1.55
C GLU A 59 -1.22 -0.48 1.36
N VAL A 60 -1.77 -1.10 0.31
CA VAL A 60 -3.18 -0.98 -0.01
C VAL A 60 -3.92 -2.21 0.46
N LYS A 61 -5.04 -2.03 1.12
CA LYS A 61 -5.87 -3.13 1.59
C LYS A 61 -7.32 -2.93 1.23
N ASP A 62 -7.99 -4.05 0.97
CA ASP A 62 -9.42 -4.08 0.73
C ASP A 62 -10.12 -4.05 2.09
N PRO A 63 -11.04 -3.11 2.33
CA PRO A 63 -11.73 -3.03 3.61
C PRO A 63 -12.58 -4.25 3.91
N ASN A 64 -12.93 -5.02 2.89
CA ASN A 64 -13.77 -6.21 3.06
C ASN A 64 -12.97 -7.49 3.22
N ARG A 65 -11.67 -7.39 3.25
CA ARG A 65 -10.84 -8.57 3.39
C ARG A 65 -10.94 -9.14 4.80
N THR A 66 -11.10 -10.46 4.89
CA THR A 66 -11.13 -11.15 6.18
C THR A 66 -9.80 -11.84 6.44
N GLY A 67 -9.54 -12.12 7.71
CA GLY A 67 -8.31 -12.78 8.11
C GLY A 67 -7.14 -11.82 8.16
N ASP A 68 -5.93 -12.40 8.19
CA ASP A 68 -4.71 -11.62 8.21
C ASP A 68 -4.46 -11.04 6.82
N PRO A 69 -4.46 -9.72 6.68
CA PRO A 69 -4.30 -9.11 5.37
C PRO A 69 -2.86 -9.06 4.87
N PHE A 70 -1.89 -9.48 5.68
CA PHE A 70 -0.50 -9.38 5.28
C PHE A 70 0.09 -10.74 4.98
N THR A 71 0.96 -10.79 3.96
CA THR A 71 1.67 -12.02 3.62
C THR A 71 2.79 -12.28 4.62
N HIS A 72 3.29 -13.51 4.60
CA HIS A 72 4.42 -13.85 5.45
C HIS A 72 5.63 -12.95 5.16
N ALA A 73 5.90 -12.70 3.88
CA ALA A 73 7.02 -11.85 3.50
C ALA A 73 6.83 -10.43 4.02
N GLN A 74 5.60 -9.90 3.98
CA GLN A 74 5.33 -8.57 4.50
C GLN A 74 5.52 -8.50 6.01
N ARG A 75 5.17 -9.55 6.71
CA ARG A 75 5.36 -9.59 8.15
C ARG A 75 6.83 -9.60 8.54
N GLU A 76 7.70 -10.02 7.63
CA GLU A 76 9.14 -9.95 7.87
C GLU A 76 9.72 -8.59 7.46
N ILE A 77 9.27 -8.06 6.34
CA ILE A 77 9.86 -6.83 5.78
C ILE A 77 9.33 -5.56 6.45
N PHE A 78 8.03 -5.48 6.74
CA PHE A 78 7.47 -4.26 7.29
C PHE A 78 8.12 -3.84 8.62
N PRO A 79 8.34 -4.76 9.56
CA PRO A 79 9.03 -4.37 10.79
C PRO A 79 10.45 -3.87 10.55
N LEU A 80 11.14 -4.44 9.56
CA LEU A 80 12.50 -4.01 9.24
C LEU A 80 12.52 -2.61 8.65
N LEU A 81 11.56 -2.31 7.77
CA LEU A 81 11.44 -0.96 7.23
C LEU A 81 11.21 0.03 8.36
N CYS A 82 10.32 -0.29 9.27
CA CYS A 82 10.02 0.61 10.38
C CYS A 82 11.21 0.76 11.33
N ALA A 83 11.93 -0.32 11.59
CA ALA A 83 13.10 -0.27 12.47
C ALA A 83 14.22 0.53 11.87
N ASN A 84 14.29 0.63 10.56
CA ASN A 84 15.34 1.35 9.87
C ASN A 84 14.90 2.74 9.39
N GLY A 85 13.86 3.28 9.99
CA GLY A 85 13.47 4.66 9.76
C GLY A 85 12.43 4.90 8.70
N SER A 86 11.93 3.83 8.06
CA SER A 86 10.86 3.95 7.08
C SER A 86 9.59 3.33 7.64
N GLY A 87 8.51 4.09 7.66
CA GLY A 87 7.26 3.54 8.13
C GLY A 87 6.45 2.93 6.99
N VAL A 88 5.45 2.14 7.35
CA VAL A 88 4.49 1.60 6.39
C VAL A 88 3.10 2.07 6.78
N TRP A 89 2.45 2.76 5.86
CA TRP A 89 1.11 3.30 6.06
C TRP A 89 0.12 2.48 5.24
N VAL A 90 -0.97 2.06 5.86
CA VAL A 90 -2.01 1.31 5.18
C VAL A 90 -3.14 2.25 4.80
N MET A 91 -3.52 2.22 3.52
CA MET A 91 -4.68 2.95 3.02
C MET A 91 -5.70 1.95 2.49
N VAL A 92 -6.95 2.15 2.88
CA VAL A 92 -8.04 1.27 2.45
C VAL A 92 -9.06 2.06 1.64
N GLY A 93 -8.58 2.92 0.80
CA GLY A 93 -9.42 3.69 -0.11
C GLY A 93 -8.84 5.05 -0.39
N ALA A 94 -9.32 5.66 -1.46
CA ALA A 94 -8.87 6.98 -1.89
C ALA A 94 -9.79 8.06 -1.35
N THR A 95 -9.76 8.25 -0.04
CA THR A 95 -10.59 9.27 0.61
C THR A 95 -9.73 10.20 1.43
N GLU A 96 -10.28 11.35 1.78
CA GLU A 96 -9.56 12.29 2.63
C GLU A 96 -9.23 11.68 3.98
N LYS A 97 -10.11 10.86 4.51
CA LYS A 97 -9.90 10.23 5.80
C LYS A 97 -8.68 9.30 5.75
N GLU A 98 -8.55 8.51 4.67
CA GLU A 98 -7.40 7.65 4.51
C GLU A 98 -6.13 8.45 4.23
N TYR A 99 -6.28 9.52 3.47
CA TYR A 99 -5.15 10.39 3.17
C TYR A 99 -4.56 11.02 4.43
N GLU A 100 -5.41 11.39 5.38
CA GLU A 100 -4.95 11.99 6.63
C GLU A 100 -4.03 11.06 7.42
N LYS A 101 -4.15 9.77 7.20
CA LYS A 101 -3.29 8.80 7.89
C LYS A 101 -1.82 8.97 7.53
N LEU A 102 -1.55 9.51 6.35
CA LEU A 102 -0.16 9.71 5.90
C LEU A 102 0.57 10.75 6.72
N PHE A 103 -0.13 11.57 7.48
CA PHE A 103 0.46 12.62 8.30
C PHE A 103 0.54 12.24 9.77
N LYS A 104 0.22 11.00 10.08
CA LYS A 104 0.31 10.45 11.43
C LYS A 104 1.36 9.36 11.42
N LYS A 105 1.57 8.75 12.58
CA LYS A 105 2.49 7.64 12.66
C LYS A 105 2.02 6.48 11.79
N TYR A 106 2.96 5.72 11.24
CA TYR A 106 2.61 4.56 10.43
C TYR A 106 1.72 3.60 11.21
N ASN A 107 0.85 2.88 10.48
CA ASN A 107 -0.27 2.18 11.11
C ASN A 107 -0.45 0.74 10.63
N TRP A 108 0.53 0.16 9.95
CA TRP A 108 0.34 -1.16 9.35
C TRP A 108 -0.03 -2.22 10.40
N TRP A 109 0.56 -2.12 11.57
CA TRP A 109 0.35 -3.11 12.62
C TRP A 109 -1.09 -3.13 13.15
N GLN A 110 -1.84 -2.07 12.94
CA GLN A 110 -3.23 -2.01 13.38
C GLN A 110 -4.14 -2.96 12.59
N TYR A 111 -3.67 -3.41 11.44
CA TYR A 111 -4.47 -4.22 10.54
C TYR A 111 -4.11 -5.69 10.63
N THR A 112 -3.24 -6.09 11.52
CA THR A 112 -2.80 -7.47 11.62
C THR A 112 -3.61 -8.29 12.61
N GLY A 113 -4.40 -7.63 13.45
CA GLY A 113 -5.09 -8.30 14.54
C GLY A 113 -4.19 -8.60 15.73
N VAL A 114 -2.94 -8.16 15.69
CA VAL A 114 -2.01 -8.37 16.79
C VAL A 114 -2.09 -7.19 17.74
N ASN A 115 -2.27 -7.48 19.04
CA ASN A 115 -2.26 -6.45 20.05
C ASN A 115 -0.86 -5.94 20.28
N ARG A 116 -0.75 -4.66 20.39
CA ARG A 116 0.52 -3.99 20.63
C ARG A 116 0.50 -3.20 21.89
#